data_3ce3c98f0af62fe6e653c0f336489ea4
#
_entry.id   3ce3c98f0af62fe6e653c0f336489ea4
#
_cell.length_a   1.000
_cell.length_b   1.000
_cell.length_c   1.000
_cell.angle_alpha   90.00
_cell.angle_beta   90.00
_cell.angle_gamma   90.00
#
_symmetry.space_group_name_H-M   'P 1'
#
loop_
_entity.id
_entity.type
_entity.pdbx_description
1 polymer ?
#
loop_
_entity_poly.entity_id
_entity_poly.type
_entity_poly.pdbx_seq_one_letter_code
_entity_poly.pdbx_strand_id
1 'polypeptide(L)'
;WREIYGLEPKVIVSENLANAQSTGQTPGAAPYQRKTVTFASEFDRLLGASDVEVRSIGVDNAPFTVEHDPGNPAADKDGNVKLPNVNVMIEMADMREASRTYEANLQMVKQARSMTTMMLDLLRNG
;
A
#
# COMPACT_ATOMS: atom_id res chain seq x y z
N TRP A 1 14.08 3.34 9.39
CA TRP A 1 13.50 2.03 9.03
C TRP A 1 12.06 1.87 9.51
N ARG A 2 11.75 2.23 10.73
CA ARG A 2 10.37 2.15 11.25
C ARG A 2 9.41 3.07 10.50
N GLU A 3 9.88 4.23 10.09
CA GLU A 3 9.08 5.19 9.33
C GLU A 3 8.74 4.66 7.95
N ILE A 4 9.61 3.82 7.38
CA ILE A 4 9.40 3.21 6.08
C ILE A 4 8.38 2.07 6.16
N TYR A 5 8.29 1.36 7.28
CA TYR A 5 7.36 0.24 7.43
C TYR A 5 5.89 0.65 7.28
N GLY A 6 5.52 1.81 7.82
CA GLY A 6 4.16 2.31 7.67
C GLY A 6 3.79 2.71 6.25
N LEU A 7 4.78 2.82 5.36
CA LEU A 7 4.59 3.20 3.96
C LEU A 7 4.69 2.02 3.00
N GLU A 8 4.87 0.80 3.49
CA GLU A 8 4.92 -0.36 2.61
C GLU A 8 3.59 -0.56 1.88
N PRO A 9 3.64 -0.86 0.57
CA PRO A 9 2.42 -1.06 -0.23
C PRO A 9 1.48 -2.11 0.36
N LYS A 10 2.05 -3.17 0.94
CA LYS A 10 1.25 -4.25 1.55
C LYS A 10 0.42 -3.75 2.72
N VAL A 11 0.99 -2.87 3.56
CA VAL A 11 0.29 -2.29 4.71
C VAL A 11 -0.85 -1.38 4.24
N ILE A 12 -0.59 -0.54 3.24
CA ILE A 12 -1.59 0.36 2.69
C ILE A 12 -2.73 -0.41 2.03
N VAL A 13 -2.42 -1.44 1.25
CA VAL A 13 -3.43 -2.29 0.63
C VAL A 13 -4.26 -3.01 1.68
N SER A 14 -3.62 -3.53 2.74
CA SER A 14 -4.32 -4.18 3.85
C SER A 14 -5.29 -3.22 4.55
N GLU A 15 -4.88 -1.98 4.76
CA GLU A 15 -5.72 -0.96 5.36
C GLU A 15 -6.92 -0.63 4.46
N ASN A 16 -6.69 -0.51 3.15
CA ASN A 16 -7.77 -0.29 2.18
C ASN A 16 -8.78 -1.44 2.21
N LEU A 17 -8.31 -2.69 2.21
CA LEU A 17 -9.18 -3.86 2.28
C LEU A 17 -9.97 -3.91 3.57
N ALA A 18 -9.32 -3.65 4.70
CA ALA A 18 -9.99 -3.66 6.00
C ALA A 18 -11.10 -2.60 6.09
N ASN A 19 -10.96 -1.50 5.37
CA ASN A 19 -11.90 -0.38 5.40
C ASN A 19 -12.79 -0.28 4.15
N ALA A 20 -12.82 -1.32 3.33
CA ALA A 20 -13.59 -1.29 2.07
C ALA A 20 -15.09 -1.06 2.26
N GLN A 21 -15.61 -1.36 3.45
CA GLN A 21 -17.01 -1.16 3.80
C GLN A 21 -17.22 -0.10 4.90
N SER A 22 -16.16 0.61 5.28
CA SER A 22 -16.24 1.59 6.37
C SER A 22 -16.96 2.86 5.92
N THR A 23 -18.11 3.12 6.50
CA THR A 23 -18.90 4.32 6.24
C THR A 23 -18.79 5.32 7.38
N GLY A 24 -19.22 6.56 7.12
CA GLY A 24 -19.29 7.56 8.17
C GLY A 24 -20.31 7.20 9.25
N GLN A 25 -20.26 7.91 10.36
CA GLN A 25 -21.14 7.64 11.51
C GLN A 25 -22.24 8.69 11.69
N THR A 26 -22.22 9.71 10.88
CA THR A 26 -23.23 10.78 10.90
C THR A 26 -23.85 10.94 9.51
N PRO A 27 -25.10 11.42 9.43
CA PRO A 27 -25.76 11.58 8.14
C PRO A 27 -24.97 12.41 7.16
N GLY A 28 -24.76 11.86 5.95
CA GLY A 28 -24.02 12.54 4.89
C GLY A 28 -22.50 12.57 5.07
N ALA A 29 -21.97 11.93 6.11
CA ALA A 29 -20.54 11.90 6.35
C ALA A 29 -19.78 11.14 5.26
N ALA A 30 -18.56 11.57 4.96
CA ALA A 30 -17.72 10.90 4.00
C ALA A 30 -17.23 9.55 4.54
N PRO A 31 -17.13 8.53 3.68
CA PRO A 31 -16.59 7.23 4.05
C PRO A 31 -15.07 7.24 4.05
N TYR A 32 -14.48 6.10 4.36
CA TYR A 32 -13.04 5.90 4.18
C TYR A 32 -12.64 6.16 2.73
N GLN A 33 -11.55 6.87 2.53
CA GLN A 33 -11.00 7.15 1.22
C GLN A 33 -9.78 6.27 0.98
N ARG A 34 -9.73 5.63 -0.20
CA ARG A 34 -8.63 4.75 -0.57
C ARG A 34 -7.30 5.47 -0.46
N LYS A 35 -6.35 4.87 0.22
CA LYS A 35 -4.99 5.38 0.31
C LYS A 35 -4.14 4.82 -0.82
N THR A 36 -3.23 5.65 -1.30
CA THR A 36 -2.29 5.29 -2.35
C THR A 36 -0.87 5.52 -1.88
N VAL A 37 0.05 4.75 -2.45
CA VAL A 37 1.49 4.94 -2.20
C VAL A 37 2.11 5.42 -3.48
N THR A 38 2.79 6.56 -3.40
CA THR A 38 3.54 7.12 -4.51
C THR A 38 5.03 6.98 -4.23
N PHE A 39 5.77 6.53 -5.24
CA PHE A 39 7.21 6.40 -5.16
C PHE A 39 7.85 7.52 -5.97
N ALA A 40 8.81 8.22 -5.37
CA ALA A 40 9.63 9.20 -6.05
C ALA A 40 11.08 8.83 -5.87
N SER A 41 11.87 8.94 -6.94
CA SER A 41 13.29 8.69 -6.87
C SER A 41 14.01 9.93 -6.33
N GLU A 42 14.69 9.77 -5.22
CA GLU A 42 15.54 10.82 -4.66
C GLU A 42 16.75 11.12 -5.55
N PHE A 43 17.08 10.16 -6.40
CA PHE A 43 18.16 10.31 -7.38
C PHE A 43 17.96 11.54 -8.28
N ASP A 44 16.76 11.73 -8.78
CA ASP A 44 16.43 12.87 -9.66
C ASP A 44 16.59 14.21 -8.94
N ARG A 45 16.45 14.22 -7.62
CA ARG A 45 16.56 15.43 -6.82
C ARG A 45 18.00 15.74 -6.41
N LEU A 46 18.81 14.72 -6.22
CA LEU A 46 20.15 14.85 -5.67
C LEU A 46 21.25 14.77 -6.74
N LEU A 47 20.89 14.76 -8.01
CA LEU A 47 21.82 14.83 -9.15
C LEU A 47 22.94 13.78 -9.09
N GLY A 48 22.59 12.53 -8.97
CA GLY A 48 23.56 11.44 -9.02
C GLY A 48 23.90 10.82 -7.68
N ALA A 49 23.25 11.25 -6.63
CA ALA A 49 23.32 10.51 -5.37
C ALA A 49 22.59 9.17 -5.50
N SER A 50 22.85 8.26 -4.59
CA SER A 50 22.32 6.90 -4.62
C SER A 50 20.80 6.83 -4.84
N ASP A 51 20.35 5.72 -5.40
CA ASP A 51 18.94 5.43 -5.62
C ASP A 51 18.19 5.31 -4.29
N VAL A 52 17.70 6.42 -3.78
CA VAL A 52 16.86 6.44 -2.60
C VAL A 52 15.42 6.68 -3.07
N GLU A 53 14.57 5.70 -2.84
CA GLU A 53 13.15 5.85 -3.11
C GLU A 53 12.46 6.53 -1.95
N VAL A 54 11.79 7.64 -2.24
CA VAL A 54 10.92 8.31 -1.26
C VAL A 54 9.50 7.84 -1.51
N ARG A 55 8.87 7.34 -0.48
CA ARG A 55 7.48 6.91 -0.53
C ARG A 55 6.61 7.93 0.18
N SER A 56 5.51 8.29 -0.44
CA SER A 56 4.52 9.17 0.19
C SER A 56 3.15 8.53 0.12
N ILE A 57 2.35 8.76 1.15
CA ILE A 57 0.97 8.31 1.20
C ILE A 57 0.08 9.44 0.71
N GLY A 58 -0.74 9.12 -0.28
CA GLY A 58 -1.78 10.03 -0.76
C GLY A 58 -3.15 9.39 -0.60
N VAL A 59 -4.14 10.04 -1.16
CA VAL A 59 -5.50 9.51 -1.21
C VAL A 59 -5.98 9.49 -2.66
N ASP A 60 -6.81 8.50 -2.97
CA ASP A 60 -7.44 8.40 -4.28
C ASP A 60 -8.64 9.33 -4.33
N ASN A 61 -8.67 10.21 -5.33
CA ASN A 61 -9.77 11.17 -5.51
C ASN A 61 -10.91 10.65 -6.38
N ALA A 62 -10.92 9.36 -6.69
CA ALA A 62 -12.01 8.77 -7.45
C ALA A 62 -13.33 8.92 -6.69
N PRO A 63 -14.47 9.05 -7.40
CA PRO A 63 -15.78 9.21 -6.76
C PRO A 63 -16.13 8.02 -5.88
N PHE A 64 -16.84 8.29 -4.78
CA PHE A 64 -17.37 7.24 -3.93
C PHE A 64 -18.55 6.55 -4.61
N THR A 65 -18.72 5.26 -4.34
CA THR A 65 -19.90 4.52 -4.73
C THR A 65 -21.06 4.90 -3.80
N VAL A 66 -22.27 5.00 -4.33
CA VAL A 66 -23.45 5.33 -3.54
C VAL A 66 -24.37 4.13 -3.50
N GLU A 67 -24.83 3.79 -2.31
CA GLU A 67 -25.78 2.71 -2.08
C GLU A 67 -26.98 3.23 -1.31
N HIS A 68 -28.17 2.72 -1.63
CA HIS A 68 -29.39 3.08 -0.91
C HIS A 68 -29.52 2.19 0.34
N ASP A 69 -29.31 2.78 1.50
CA ASP A 69 -29.40 2.09 2.80
C ASP A 69 -29.91 3.09 3.86
N PRO A 70 -31.21 3.32 3.92
CA PRO A 70 -31.77 4.32 4.84
C PRO A 70 -31.53 4.04 6.32
N GLY A 71 -31.29 2.79 6.68
CA GLY A 71 -31.01 2.40 8.06
C GLY A 71 -29.56 2.66 8.51
N ASN A 72 -28.70 3.07 7.61
CA ASN A 72 -27.32 3.32 7.94
C ASN A 72 -27.14 4.70 8.61
N PRO A 73 -26.35 4.80 9.69
CA PRO A 73 -26.11 6.10 10.34
C PRO A 73 -25.50 7.17 9.42
N ALA A 74 -24.85 6.77 8.33
CA ALA A 74 -24.27 7.68 7.35
C ALA A 74 -25.24 8.05 6.23
N ALA A 75 -26.48 7.54 6.24
CA ALA A 75 -27.47 7.84 5.21
C ALA A 75 -27.82 9.32 5.20
N ASP A 76 -27.92 9.90 4.00
CA ASP A 76 -28.39 11.27 3.83
C ASP A 76 -29.91 11.35 3.86
N LYS A 77 -30.47 12.51 3.51
CA LYS A 77 -31.91 12.75 3.51
C LYS A 77 -32.67 11.81 2.56
N ASP A 78 -32.02 11.40 1.49
CA ASP A 78 -32.61 10.51 0.48
C ASP A 78 -32.36 9.04 0.79
N GLY A 79 -31.71 8.74 1.90
CA GLY A 79 -31.37 7.38 2.30
C GLY A 79 -30.17 6.80 1.58
N ASN A 80 -29.34 7.63 0.97
CA ASN A 80 -28.17 7.21 0.25
C ASN A 80 -26.93 7.29 1.13
N VAL A 81 -26.09 6.26 1.05
CA VAL A 81 -24.83 6.16 1.79
C VAL A 81 -23.68 6.14 0.79
N LYS A 82 -22.66 6.94 1.06
CA LYS A 82 -21.42 6.88 0.29
C LYS A 82 -20.56 5.76 0.82
N LEU A 83 -20.09 4.90 -0.08
CA LEU A 83 -19.16 3.82 0.24
C LEU A 83 -17.74 4.21 -0.16
N PRO A 84 -16.72 3.63 0.50
CA PRO A 84 -15.34 3.89 0.14
C PRO A 84 -15.05 3.61 -1.34
N ASN A 85 -14.16 4.39 -1.93
CA ASN A 85 -13.71 4.21 -3.31
C ASN A 85 -12.65 3.10 -3.43
N VAL A 86 -12.87 2.01 -2.71
CA VAL A 86 -12.01 0.83 -2.70
C VAL A 86 -12.65 -0.27 -3.53
N ASN A 87 -11.93 -0.74 -4.54
CA ASN A 87 -12.34 -1.92 -5.30
C ASN A 87 -11.58 -3.12 -4.75
N VAL A 88 -12.30 -4.01 -4.07
CA VAL A 88 -11.70 -5.16 -3.40
C VAL A 88 -10.90 -6.04 -4.36
N MET A 89 -11.37 -6.22 -5.59
CA MET A 89 -10.67 -7.05 -6.58
C MET A 89 -9.32 -6.44 -6.96
N ILE A 90 -9.27 -5.13 -7.15
CA ILE A 90 -8.03 -4.42 -7.47
C ILE A 90 -7.08 -4.47 -6.27
N GLU A 91 -7.59 -4.24 -5.06
CA GLU A 91 -6.76 -4.29 -3.86
C GLU A 91 -6.18 -5.68 -3.62
N MET A 92 -6.95 -6.73 -3.89
CA MET A 92 -6.46 -8.10 -3.79
C MET A 92 -5.37 -8.40 -4.82
N ALA A 93 -5.51 -7.87 -6.04
CA ALA A 93 -4.48 -7.99 -7.07
C ALA A 93 -3.20 -7.24 -6.65
N ASP A 94 -3.35 -6.04 -6.11
CA ASP A 94 -2.22 -5.24 -5.62
C ASP A 94 -1.53 -5.93 -4.44
N MET A 95 -2.29 -6.55 -3.54
CA MET A 95 -1.73 -7.31 -2.43
C MET A 95 -0.90 -8.49 -2.93
N ARG A 96 -1.41 -9.21 -3.92
CA ARG A 96 -0.71 -10.35 -4.52
C ARG A 96 0.58 -9.90 -5.17
N GLU A 97 0.56 -8.80 -5.89
CA GLU A 97 1.74 -8.23 -6.53
C GLU A 97 2.76 -7.76 -5.49
N ALA A 98 2.33 -7.07 -4.44
CA ALA A 98 3.20 -6.63 -3.37
C ALA A 98 3.86 -7.81 -2.66
N SER A 99 3.13 -8.88 -2.41
CA SER A 99 3.66 -10.10 -1.81
C SER A 99 4.70 -10.76 -2.71
N ARG A 100 4.42 -10.82 -4.01
CA ARG A 100 5.36 -11.38 -4.99
C ARG A 100 6.66 -10.58 -5.04
N THR A 101 6.57 -9.27 -5.04
CA THR A 101 7.75 -8.40 -5.04
C THR A 101 8.57 -8.58 -3.77
N TYR A 102 7.91 -8.67 -2.62
CA TYR A 102 8.58 -8.92 -1.35
C TYR A 102 9.32 -10.25 -1.35
N GLU A 103 8.69 -11.32 -1.83
CA GLU A 103 9.31 -12.64 -1.92
C GLU A 103 10.51 -12.64 -2.88
N ALA A 104 10.39 -11.98 -4.02
CA ALA A 104 11.50 -11.87 -4.97
C ALA A 104 12.69 -11.14 -4.36
N ASN A 105 12.45 -10.04 -3.66
CA ASN A 105 13.50 -9.30 -2.98
C ASN A 105 14.16 -10.13 -1.88
N LEU A 106 13.37 -10.90 -1.14
CA LEU A 106 13.89 -11.79 -0.11
C LEU A 106 14.80 -12.87 -0.70
N GLN A 107 14.41 -13.46 -1.83
CA GLN A 107 15.25 -14.45 -2.54
C GLN A 107 16.56 -13.86 -2.99
N MET A 108 16.55 -12.64 -3.52
CA MET A 108 17.77 -11.95 -3.93
C MET A 108 18.72 -11.72 -2.75
N VAL A 109 18.19 -11.34 -1.59
CA VAL A 109 18.99 -11.15 -0.39
C VAL A 109 19.60 -12.48 0.06
N LYS A 110 18.85 -13.56 0.04
CA LYS A 110 19.35 -14.90 0.40
C LYS A 110 20.46 -15.36 -0.53
N GLN A 111 20.30 -15.15 -1.83
CA GLN A 111 21.32 -15.47 -2.81
C GLN A 111 22.60 -14.66 -2.57
N ALA A 112 22.48 -13.37 -2.32
CA ALA A 112 23.62 -12.52 -2.04
C ALA A 112 24.40 -12.99 -0.81
N ARG A 113 23.67 -13.39 0.24
CA ARG A 113 24.29 -13.95 1.45
C ARG A 113 25.04 -15.25 1.18
N SER A 114 24.42 -16.16 0.41
CA SER A 114 25.05 -17.42 0.02
C SER A 114 26.33 -17.19 -0.78
N MET A 115 26.30 -16.27 -1.71
CA MET A 115 27.48 -15.92 -2.52
C MET A 115 28.59 -15.35 -1.65
N THR A 116 28.27 -14.47 -0.71
CA THR A 116 29.25 -13.92 0.23
C THR A 116 29.88 -15.01 1.08
N THR A 117 29.08 -15.94 1.59
CA THR A 117 29.58 -17.08 2.38
C THR A 117 30.53 -17.94 1.56
N MET A 118 30.17 -18.24 0.32
CA MET A 118 31.01 -19.03 -0.58
C MET A 118 32.36 -18.33 -0.86
N MET A 119 32.34 -17.02 -1.08
CA MET A 119 33.54 -16.24 -1.29
C MET A 119 34.46 -16.25 -0.06
N LEU A 120 33.87 -16.10 1.13
CA LEU A 120 34.62 -16.16 2.37
C LEU A 120 35.27 -17.53 2.59
N ASP A 121 34.56 -18.61 2.25
CA ASP A 121 35.08 -19.96 2.34
C ASP A 121 36.26 -20.17 1.38
N LEU A 122 36.16 -19.67 0.16
CA LEU A 122 37.25 -19.75 -0.82
C LEU A 122 38.50 -18.99 -0.35
N LEU A 123 38.30 -17.81 0.25
CA LEU A 123 39.43 -17.02 0.78
C LEU A 123 40.05 -17.66 2.01
N ARG A 124 39.27 -18.39 2.80
CA ARG A 124 39.78 -19.07 3.99
C ARG A 124 40.52 -20.34 3.66
N ASN A 125 40.04 -21.10 2.69
CA ASN A 125 40.55 -22.41 2.34
C ASN A 125 41.46 -22.42 1.11
N GLY A 126 41.59 -21.30 0.47
CA GLY A 126 42.49 -21.12 -0.67
C GLY A 126 43.82 -20.56 -0.26
#